data_4b413fb851454fc37126a66b4d5dc587
#
_entry.id   4b413fb851454fc37126a66b4d5dc587
#
_cell.length_a   1.000
_cell.length_b   1.000
_cell.length_c   1.000
_cell.angle_alpha   90.00
_cell.angle_beta   90.00
_cell.angle_gamma   90.00
#
_symmetry.space_group_name_H-M   'P 1'
#
loop_
_entity.id
_entity.type
_entity.pdbx_description
1 polymer ?
#
loop_
_entity_poly.entity_id
_entity_poly.type
_entity_poly.pdbx_seq_one_letter_code
_entity_poly.pdbx_strand_id
1 'polypeptide(L)'
;EAGHAIIGVLMREYDEVRKVSILPRGDAGGVTYFQPSTDDIGMYTKDYLLSQIKVALGGHAAEEVVYGREHVTTGASSDFQQTFNIAREMVTTYGMSETIGKMNINPDLISPVTANHIDIEIHDIVENCYTEVKELLNAYRVKLEHLKEILVEEEIVDGSLVYEMIASCDLRDRLKPKDATMQVYMDTYDSFDSCRDGDDIILP
;
A
#
# COMPACT_ATOMS: atom_id res chain seq x y z
N GLU A 1 -0.96 10.88 -4.08
CA GLU A 1 -0.55 11.00 -2.68
C GLU A 1 -1.60 10.43 -1.71
N ALA A 2 -2.90 10.74 -1.86
CA ALA A 2 -3.94 10.22 -0.97
C ALA A 2 -3.99 8.67 -0.96
N GLY A 3 -3.76 8.04 -2.11
CA GLY A 3 -3.68 6.57 -2.21
C GLY A 3 -2.52 5.98 -1.42
N HIS A 4 -1.32 6.55 -1.56
CA HIS A 4 -0.14 6.14 -0.77
C HIS A 4 -0.39 6.28 0.73
N ALA A 5 -0.99 7.39 1.15
CA ALA A 5 -1.28 7.66 2.55
C ALA A 5 -2.29 6.68 3.14
N ILE A 6 -3.41 6.41 2.44
CA ILE A 6 -4.43 5.47 2.93
C ILE A 6 -3.87 4.06 3.03
N ILE A 7 -3.17 3.58 1.99
CA ILE A 7 -2.56 2.25 2.04
C ILE A 7 -1.49 2.20 3.13
N GLY A 8 -0.68 3.26 3.30
CA GLY A 8 0.31 3.32 4.37
C GLY A 8 -0.29 3.18 5.76
N VAL A 9 -1.42 3.86 6.03
CA VAL A 9 -2.14 3.74 7.33
C VAL A 9 -2.74 2.35 7.53
N LEU A 10 -3.16 1.67 6.44
CA LEU A 10 -3.74 0.33 6.51
C LEU A 10 -2.69 -0.79 6.65
N MET A 11 -1.43 -0.52 6.29
CA MET A 11 -0.33 -1.49 6.38
C MET A 11 0.37 -1.38 7.73
N ARG A 12 0.05 -2.30 8.67
CA ARG A 12 0.58 -2.28 10.03
C ARG A 12 2.08 -2.53 10.14
N GLU A 13 2.60 -3.37 9.25
CA GLU A 13 4.02 -3.75 9.23
C GLU A 13 4.88 -2.73 8.48
N TYR A 14 4.30 -1.59 8.09
CA TYR A 14 4.98 -0.53 7.36
C TYR A 14 5.17 0.72 8.23
N ASP A 15 6.01 1.61 7.75
CA ASP A 15 6.35 2.87 8.41
C ASP A 15 5.14 3.79 8.61
N GLU A 16 5.13 4.53 9.71
CA GLU A 16 4.06 5.47 10.01
C GLU A 16 3.97 6.61 9.00
N VAL A 17 2.76 6.91 8.55
CA VAL A 17 2.48 8.13 7.76
C VAL A 17 2.62 9.35 8.67
N ARG A 18 3.61 10.20 8.38
CA ARG A 18 3.87 11.42 9.16
C ARG A 18 3.24 12.66 8.55
N LYS A 19 3.27 12.74 7.24
CA LYS A 19 2.77 13.91 6.52
C LYS A 19 2.51 13.57 5.07
N VAL A 20 1.48 14.16 4.50
CA VAL A 20 1.17 14.12 3.06
C VAL A 20 1.23 15.54 2.52
N SER A 21 1.89 15.73 1.40
CA SER A 21 2.02 17.05 0.76
C SER A 21 1.83 16.93 -0.75
N ILE A 22 1.04 17.83 -1.32
CA ILE A 22 0.88 17.96 -2.77
C ILE A 22 1.67 19.15 -3.35
N LEU A 23 2.53 19.75 -2.52
CA LEU A 23 3.44 20.78 -3.01
C LEU A 23 4.55 20.14 -3.86
N PRO A 24 4.72 20.58 -5.12
CA PRO A 24 5.75 20.03 -6.00
C PRO A 24 7.16 20.20 -5.41
N ARG A 25 7.96 19.11 -5.50
CA ARG A 25 9.38 19.12 -5.12
C ARG A 25 10.22 18.42 -6.19
N GLY A 26 11.02 19.19 -6.91
CA GLY A 26 11.77 18.65 -8.05
C GLY A 26 10.82 18.12 -9.11
N ASP A 27 10.99 16.86 -9.50
CA ASP A 27 10.14 16.18 -10.50
C ASP A 27 8.88 15.53 -9.90
N ALA A 28 8.74 15.52 -8.56
CA ALA A 28 7.59 14.95 -7.88
C ALA A 28 6.47 15.98 -7.73
N GLY A 29 5.24 15.61 -8.10
CA GLY A 29 4.02 16.43 -7.95
C GLY A 29 3.52 16.50 -6.51
N GLY A 30 3.97 15.62 -5.64
CA GLY A 30 3.68 15.54 -4.21
C GLY A 30 4.57 14.54 -3.52
N VAL A 31 4.44 14.38 -2.22
CA VAL A 31 5.21 13.42 -1.42
C VAL A 31 4.44 13.00 -0.17
N THR A 32 4.32 11.71 0.04
CA THR A 32 3.90 11.12 1.32
C THR A 32 5.13 10.75 2.12
N TYR A 33 5.27 11.32 3.32
CA TYR A 33 6.41 11.09 4.21
C TYR A 33 6.09 9.98 5.19
N PHE A 34 6.93 8.97 5.19
CA PHE A 34 6.90 7.87 6.15
C PHE A 34 8.04 8.00 7.15
N GLN A 35 7.80 7.61 8.38
CA GLN A 35 8.82 7.58 9.41
C GLN A 35 9.18 6.14 9.70
N PRO A 36 10.43 5.71 9.39
CA PRO A 36 10.90 4.39 9.77
C PRO A 36 10.83 4.18 11.28
N SER A 37 10.47 2.97 11.70
CA SER A 37 10.49 2.62 13.12
C SER A 37 11.92 2.71 13.63
N THR A 38 12.10 3.19 14.87
CA THR A 38 13.42 3.38 15.50
C THR A 38 14.14 2.04 15.77
N ASP A 39 13.41 0.93 15.74
CA ASP A 39 13.93 -0.42 15.99
C ASP A 39 14.44 -1.11 14.72
N ASP A 40 14.43 -0.42 13.57
CA ASP A 40 14.77 -0.98 12.28
C ASP A 40 16.30 -1.15 12.14
N ILE A 41 16.77 -2.36 12.43
CA ILE A 41 18.19 -2.74 12.36
C ILE A 41 18.60 -3.09 10.91
N GLY A 42 17.82 -2.66 9.91
CA GLY A 42 18.06 -2.95 8.50
C GLY A 42 17.72 -4.39 8.08
N MET A 43 16.95 -5.10 8.89
CA MET A 43 16.43 -6.43 8.58
C MET A 43 14.91 -6.36 8.40
N TYR A 44 14.46 -6.44 7.16
CA TYR A 44 13.05 -6.35 6.79
C TYR A 44 12.40 -7.71 6.71
N THR A 45 11.18 -7.83 7.24
CA THR A 45 10.35 -9.03 7.11
C THR A 45 9.74 -9.11 5.69
N LYS A 46 9.26 -10.29 5.30
CA LYS A 46 8.52 -10.46 4.06
C LYS A 46 7.27 -9.57 4.04
N ASP A 47 6.57 -9.48 5.16
CA ASP A 47 5.35 -8.68 5.30
C ASP A 47 5.63 -7.17 5.18
N TYR A 48 6.75 -6.69 5.73
CA TYR A 48 7.20 -5.31 5.53
C TYR A 48 7.46 -5.00 4.05
N LEU A 49 8.19 -5.87 3.33
CA LEU A 49 8.49 -5.67 1.91
C LEU A 49 7.24 -5.73 1.04
N LEU A 50 6.29 -6.64 1.33
CA LEU A 50 5.00 -6.67 0.65
C LEU A 50 4.18 -5.41 0.93
N SER A 51 4.21 -4.90 2.17
CA SER A 51 3.57 -3.64 2.54
C SER A 51 4.18 -2.45 1.80
N GLN A 52 5.50 -2.42 1.65
CA GLN A 52 6.21 -1.41 0.88
C GLN A 52 5.79 -1.42 -0.61
N ILE A 53 5.65 -2.60 -1.21
CA ILE A 53 5.11 -2.76 -2.58
C ILE A 53 3.68 -2.22 -2.66
N LYS A 54 2.81 -2.59 -1.71
CA LYS A 54 1.41 -2.13 -1.68
C LYS A 54 1.30 -0.62 -1.54
N VAL A 55 2.10 -0.01 -0.68
CA VAL A 55 2.14 1.45 -0.51
C VAL A 55 2.59 2.13 -1.80
N ALA A 56 3.65 1.64 -2.45
CA ALA A 56 4.13 2.19 -3.73
C ALA A 56 3.05 2.09 -4.84
N LEU A 57 2.29 1.00 -4.88
CA LEU A 57 1.20 0.83 -5.85
C LEU A 57 -0.04 1.70 -5.55
N GLY A 58 -0.14 2.26 -4.33
CA GLY A 58 -1.29 3.02 -3.84
C GLY A 58 -1.67 4.22 -4.71
N GLY A 59 -0.68 4.94 -5.27
CA GLY A 59 -0.91 6.11 -6.13
C GLY A 59 -1.63 5.73 -7.42
N HIS A 60 -1.07 4.78 -8.17
CA HIS A 60 -1.65 4.33 -9.44
C HIS A 60 -3.02 3.65 -9.25
N ALA A 61 -3.15 2.82 -8.23
CA ALA A 61 -4.41 2.16 -7.94
C ALA A 61 -5.51 3.17 -7.56
N ALA A 62 -5.15 4.26 -6.85
CA ALA A 62 -6.08 5.34 -6.54
C ALA A 62 -6.55 6.07 -7.81
N GLU A 63 -5.66 6.36 -8.76
CA GLU A 63 -6.05 6.90 -10.06
C GLU A 63 -7.02 5.98 -10.80
N GLU A 64 -6.73 4.68 -10.87
CA GLU A 64 -7.59 3.71 -11.55
C GLU A 64 -8.97 3.60 -10.88
N VAL A 65 -9.02 3.56 -9.54
CA VAL A 65 -10.29 3.47 -8.78
C VAL A 65 -11.15 4.71 -8.96
N VAL A 66 -10.55 5.91 -8.99
CA VAL A 66 -11.30 7.18 -9.05
C VAL A 66 -11.67 7.55 -10.47
N TYR A 67 -10.72 7.46 -11.41
CA TYR A 67 -10.88 7.97 -12.78
C TYR A 67 -11.12 6.88 -13.82
N GLY A 68 -10.89 5.61 -13.46
CA GLY A 68 -10.98 4.48 -14.38
C GLY A 68 -9.67 4.21 -15.11
N ARG A 69 -9.52 2.97 -15.58
CA ARG A 69 -8.30 2.44 -16.19
C ARG A 69 -7.77 3.24 -17.37
N GLU A 70 -8.67 3.85 -18.15
CA GLU A 70 -8.31 4.60 -19.35
C GLU A 70 -7.72 6.00 -19.04
N HIS A 71 -7.75 6.43 -17.76
CA HIS A 71 -7.35 7.77 -17.36
C HIS A 71 -6.19 7.80 -16.36
N VAL A 72 -5.53 6.66 -16.17
CA VAL A 72 -4.32 6.57 -15.35
C VAL A 72 -3.17 7.32 -16.02
N THR A 73 -2.30 7.92 -15.22
CA THR A 73 -1.18 8.73 -15.72
C THR A 73 0.16 8.02 -15.63
N THR A 74 1.19 8.61 -16.21
CA THR A 74 2.58 8.12 -16.11
C THR A 74 3.25 8.50 -14.79
N GLY A 75 2.55 9.17 -13.88
CA GLY A 75 3.10 9.67 -12.61
C GLY A 75 3.69 8.59 -11.71
N ALA A 76 3.15 7.37 -11.78
CA ALA A 76 3.60 6.23 -10.97
C ALA A 76 4.83 5.48 -11.52
N SER A 77 5.54 6.01 -12.52
CA SER A 77 6.67 5.27 -13.14
C SER A 77 7.81 4.97 -12.16
N SER A 78 8.10 5.86 -11.23
CA SER A 78 9.08 5.62 -10.16
C SER A 78 8.61 4.55 -9.18
N ASP A 79 7.32 4.54 -8.85
CA ASP A 79 6.72 3.56 -7.94
C ASP A 79 6.77 2.15 -8.55
N PHE A 80 6.49 2.02 -9.84
CA PHE A 80 6.64 0.74 -10.54
C PHE A 80 8.08 0.25 -10.57
N GLN A 81 9.05 1.14 -10.76
CA GLN A 81 10.47 0.76 -10.71
C GLN A 81 10.86 0.29 -9.31
N GLN A 82 10.43 0.97 -8.26
CA GLN A 82 10.66 0.57 -6.88
C GLN A 82 10.01 -0.78 -6.58
N THR A 83 8.75 -0.95 -6.93
CA THR A 83 7.97 -2.17 -6.76
C THR A 83 8.66 -3.37 -7.43
N PHE A 84 9.10 -3.21 -8.68
CA PHE A 84 9.83 -4.24 -9.41
C PHE A 84 11.14 -4.62 -8.70
N ASN A 85 11.92 -3.63 -8.25
CA ASN A 85 13.19 -3.87 -7.59
C ASN A 85 13.01 -4.64 -6.28
N ILE A 86 12.02 -4.27 -5.46
CA ILE A 86 11.73 -4.96 -4.20
C ILE A 86 11.30 -6.40 -4.46
N ALA A 87 10.34 -6.63 -5.36
CA ALA A 87 9.85 -7.96 -5.70
C ALA A 87 11.00 -8.84 -6.25
N ARG A 88 11.85 -8.27 -7.10
CA ARG A 88 13.04 -8.97 -7.62
C ARG A 88 14.00 -9.37 -6.50
N GLU A 89 14.31 -8.47 -5.57
CA GLU A 89 15.20 -8.80 -4.44
C GLU A 89 14.60 -9.86 -3.52
N MET A 90 13.29 -9.82 -3.29
CA MET A 90 12.59 -10.86 -2.52
C MET A 90 12.79 -12.24 -3.14
N VAL A 91 12.68 -12.35 -4.46
CA VAL A 91 12.79 -13.62 -5.20
C VAL A 91 14.26 -14.05 -5.37
N THR A 92 15.16 -13.14 -5.72
CA THR A 92 16.53 -13.49 -6.14
C THR A 92 17.56 -13.42 -5.02
N THR A 93 17.37 -12.53 -4.04
CA THR A 93 18.41 -12.21 -3.04
C THR A 93 18.05 -12.68 -1.65
N TYR A 94 16.80 -12.46 -1.22
CA TYR A 94 16.40 -12.73 0.18
C TYR A 94 15.86 -14.14 0.41
N GLY A 95 15.74 -14.97 -0.65
CA GLY A 95 15.21 -16.32 -0.55
C GLY A 95 13.78 -16.38 -0.03
N MET A 96 12.96 -15.37 -0.33
CA MET A 96 11.55 -15.26 0.09
C MET A 96 10.58 -15.89 -0.90
N SER A 97 11.09 -16.47 -1.99
CA SER A 97 10.34 -17.23 -2.98
C SER A 97 10.03 -18.63 -2.48
N GLU A 98 8.85 -19.12 -2.82
CA GLU A 98 8.47 -20.52 -2.59
C GLU A 98 8.80 -21.41 -3.80
N THR A 99 8.70 -20.85 -5.00
CA THR A 99 8.96 -21.55 -6.26
C THR A 99 10.46 -21.75 -6.48
N ILE A 100 11.25 -20.70 -6.26
CA ILE A 100 12.71 -20.72 -6.42
C ILE A 100 13.41 -21.32 -5.20
N GLY A 101 12.82 -21.12 -4.02
CA GLY A 101 13.37 -21.64 -2.76
C GLY A 101 14.34 -20.67 -2.07
N LYS A 102 15.04 -21.19 -1.06
CA LYS A 102 15.91 -20.41 -0.16
C LYS A 102 17.32 -20.28 -0.74
N MET A 103 17.45 -19.54 -1.83
CA MET A 103 18.71 -19.37 -2.55
C MET A 103 18.97 -17.88 -2.82
N ASN A 104 20.24 -17.51 -2.86
CA ASN A 104 20.70 -16.24 -3.45
C ASN A 104 21.14 -16.55 -4.88
N ILE A 105 20.49 -15.92 -5.85
CA ILE A 105 20.64 -16.21 -7.27
C ILE A 105 21.56 -15.18 -7.91
N ASN A 106 22.62 -15.69 -8.58
CA ASN A 106 23.39 -14.86 -9.48
C ASN A 106 22.72 -14.80 -10.86
N PRO A 107 22.23 -13.63 -11.31
CA PRO A 107 21.53 -13.48 -12.59
C PRO A 107 22.34 -13.96 -13.81
N ASP A 108 23.67 -13.90 -13.73
CA ASP A 108 24.57 -14.27 -14.83
C ASP A 108 24.77 -15.78 -14.97
N LEU A 109 24.33 -16.57 -13.99
CA LEU A 109 24.58 -18.01 -13.90
C LEU A 109 23.31 -18.87 -13.91
N ILE A 110 22.17 -18.31 -14.31
CA ILE A 110 20.89 -19.02 -14.33
C ILE A 110 20.53 -19.55 -15.71
N SER A 111 19.78 -20.64 -15.74
CA SER A 111 19.18 -21.15 -16.98
C SER A 111 18.04 -20.26 -17.46
N PRO A 112 17.73 -20.24 -18.77
CA PRO A 112 16.54 -19.52 -19.26
C PRO A 112 15.22 -19.96 -18.60
N VAL A 113 15.12 -21.22 -18.19
CA VAL A 113 13.95 -21.75 -17.47
C VAL A 113 13.83 -21.12 -16.09
N THR A 114 14.92 -21.02 -15.34
CA THR A 114 14.95 -20.38 -14.02
C THR A 114 14.65 -18.87 -14.16
N ALA A 115 15.21 -18.19 -15.15
CA ALA A 115 14.92 -16.81 -15.43
C ALA A 115 13.42 -16.56 -15.65
N ASN A 116 12.79 -17.40 -16.48
CA ASN A 116 11.35 -17.32 -16.71
C ASN A 116 10.51 -17.54 -15.45
N HIS A 117 10.90 -18.46 -14.58
CA HIS A 117 10.20 -18.65 -13.29
C HIS A 117 10.34 -17.44 -12.37
N ILE A 118 11.51 -16.82 -12.35
CA ILE A 118 11.73 -15.57 -11.59
C ILE A 118 10.83 -14.45 -12.11
N ASP A 119 10.76 -14.26 -13.43
CA ASP A 119 9.92 -13.23 -14.05
C ASP A 119 8.44 -13.44 -13.73
N ILE A 120 7.95 -14.68 -13.81
CA ILE A 120 6.56 -15.03 -13.45
C ILE A 120 6.30 -14.72 -11.98
N GLU A 121 7.18 -15.12 -11.07
CA GLU A 121 6.96 -14.92 -9.65
C GLU A 121 7.02 -13.45 -9.24
N ILE A 122 7.92 -12.65 -9.85
CA ILE A 122 7.95 -11.19 -9.67
C ILE A 122 6.61 -10.57 -10.12
N HIS A 123 6.13 -10.96 -11.32
CA HIS A 123 4.85 -10.51 -11.83
C HIS A 123 3.71 -10.85 -10.87
N ASP A 124 3.63 -12.10 -10.41
CA ASP A 124 2.57 -12.58 -9.54
C ASP A 124 2.57 -11.85 -8.18
N ILE A 125 3.74 -11.57 -7.58
CA ILE A 125 3.85 -10.78 -6.35
C ILE A 125 3.25 -9.38 -6.57
N VAL A 126 3.63 -8.71 -7.65
CA VAL A 126 3.18 -7.35 -7.94
C VAL A 126 1.68 -7.31 -8.23
N GLU A 127 1.16 -8.22 -9.07
CA GLU A 127 -0.26 -8.26 -9.43
C GLU A 127 -1.17 -8.62 -8.25
N ASN A 128 -0.73 -9.54 -7.38
CA ASN A 128 -1.45 -9.86 -6.16
C ASN A 128 -1.52 -8.64 -5.23
N CYS A 129 -0.40 -7.97 -4.98
CA CYS A 129 -0.36 -6.73 -4.21
C CYS A 129 -1.25 -5.64 -4.83
N TYR A 130 -1.22 -5.49 -6.16
CA TYR A 130 -2.04 -4.50 -6.86
C TYR A 130 -3.54 -4.77 -6.72
N THR A 131 -3.93 -6.03 -6.83
CA THR A 131 -5.33 -6.45 -6.66
C THR A 131 -5.83 -6.13 -5.25
N GLU A 132 -5.07 -6.50 -4.22
CA GLU A 132 -5.39 -6.19 -2.82
C GLU A 132 -5.50 -4.68 -2.57
N VAL A 133 -4.56 -3.89 -3.11
CA VAL A 133 -4.57 -2.42 -2.98
C VAL A 133 -5.82 -1.82 -3.62
N LYS A 134 -6.23 -2.30 -4.80
CA LYS A 134 -7.45 -1.84 -5.46
C LYS A 134 -8.71 -2.17 -4.65
N GLU A 135 -8.78 -3.36 -4.09
CA GLU A 135 -9.89 -3.77 -3.23
C GLU A 135 -9.98 -2.88 -1.98
N LEU A 136 -8.85 -2.65 -1.30
CA LEU A 136 -8.77 -1.74 -0.16
C LEU A 136 -9.20 -0.31 -0.54
N LEU A 137 -8.66 0.26 -1.61
CA LEU A 137 -9.02 1.62 -2.03
C LEU A 137 -10.48 1.74 -2.47
N ASN A 138 -11.07 0.70 -3.05
CA ASN A 138 -12.50 0.66 -3.33
C ASN A 138 -13.33 0.65 -2.04
N ALA A 139 -12.92 -0.13 -1.03
CA ALA A 139 -13.59 -0.16 0.27
C ALA A 139 -13.52 1.19 0.98
N TYR A 140 -12.38 1.88 0.87
CA TYR A 140 -12.14 3.19 1.48
C TYR A 140 -12.34 4.39 0.52
N ARG A 141 -13.06 4.20 -0.58
CA ARG A 141 -13.22 5.21 -1.64
C ARG A 141 -13.73 6.56 -1.13
N VAL A 142 -14.70 6.57 -0.24
CA VAL A 142 -15.24 7.82 0.33
C VAL A 142 -14.16 8.57 1.12
N LYS A 143 -13.31 7.85 1.86
CA LYS A 143 -12.19 8.44 2.61
C LYS A 143 -11.09 8.93 1.67
N LEU A 144 -10.85 8.21 0.58
CA LEU A 144 -9.92 8.62 -0.46
C LEU A 144 -10.34 9.95 -1.12
N GLU A 145 -11.61 10.08 -1.47
CA GLU A 145 -12.16 11.31 -2.05
C GLU A 145 -12.12 12.47 -1.05
N HIS A 146 -12.44 12.23 0.22
CA HIS A 146 -12.38 13.24 1.26
C HIS A 146 -10.94 13.68 1.56
N LEU A 147 -9.98 12.76 1.68
CA LEU A 147 -8.57 13.11 1.86
C LEU A 147 -8.03 13.93 0.68
N LYS A 148 -8.42 13.58 -0.54
CA LYS A 148 -8.09 14.35 -1.74
C LYS A 148 -8.61 15.80 -1.63
N GLU A 149 -9.85 16.00 -1.17
CA GLU A 149 -10.44 17.34 -1.00
C GLU A 149 -9.65 18.16 0.02
N ILE A 150 -9.35 17.58 1.18
CA ILE A 150 -8.53 18.25 2.21
C ILE A 150 -7.14 18.60 1.66
N LEU A 151 -6.49 17.68 0.93
CA LEU A 151 -5.17 17.94 0.33
C LEU A 151 -5.19 19.06 -0.69
N VAL A 152 -6.28 19.21 -1.45
CA VAL A 152 -6.43 20.33 -2.40
C VAL A 152 -6.61 21.68 -1.69
N GLU A 153 -7.25 21.69 -0.52
CA GLU A 153 -7.48 22.91 0.27
C GLU A 153 -6.26 23.30 1.10
N GLU A 154 -5.65 22.34 1.80
CA GLU A 154 -4.60 22.59 2.80
C GLU A 154 -3.18 22.39 2.25
N GLU A 155 -3.03 21.77 1.07
CA GLU A 155 -1.76 21.42 0.40
C GLU A 155 -0.85 20.49 1.22
N ILE A 156 -0.94 20.50 2.54
CA ILE A 156 -0.17 19.68 3.48
C ILE A 156 -1.10 19.17 4.58
N VAL A 157 -1.09 17.86 4.80
CA VAL A 157 -1.89 17.18 5.83
C VAL A 157 -0.98 16.41 6.77
N ASP A 158 -1.20 16.54 8.07
CA ASP A 158 -0.52 15.72 9.08
C ASP A 158 -1.01 14.27 9.04
N GLY A 159 -0.10 13.31 9.30
CA GLY A 159 -0.43 11.89 9.30
C GLY A 159 -1.52 11.53 10.30
N SER A 160 -1.54 12.17 11.49
CA SER A 160 -2.55 11.94 12.51
C SER A 160 -3.98 12.10 11.99
N LEU A 161 -4.22 13.12 11.13
CA LEU A 161 -5.53 13.30 10.50
C LEU A 161 -5.92 12.12 9.62
N VAL A 162 -4.95 11.54 8.88
CA VAL A 162 -5.23 10.38 8.03
C VAL A 162 -5.62 9.16 8.88
N TYR A 163 -4.92 8.92 10.01
CA TYR A 163 -5.29 7.88 10.98
C TYR A 163 -6.69 8.09 11.54
N GLU A 164 -7.01 9.31 12.00
CA GLU A 164 -8.34 9.64 12.51
C GLU A 164 -9.44 9.42 11.46
N MET A 165 -9.19 9.82 10.23
CA MET A 165 -10.13 9.59 9.13
C MET A 165 -10.38 8.10 8.87
N ILE A 166 -9.32 7.28 8.92
CA ILE A 166 -9.46 5.83 8.71
C ILE A 166 -10.19 5.18 9.89
N ALA A 167 -9.91 5.60 11.13
CA ALA A 167 -10.54 5.07 12.34
C ALA A 167 -12.00 5.52 12.54
N SER A 168 -12.45 6.61 11.91
CA SER A 168 -13.81 7.14 12.09
C SER A 168 -14.88 6.19 11.53
N CYS A 169 -15.84 5.76 12.37
CA CYS A 169 -16.92 4.86 12.01
C CYS A 169 -18.02 5.50 11.13
N ASP A 170 -18.15 6.82 11.11
CA ASP A 170 -19.26 7.53 10.47
C ASP A 170 -19.43 7.30 8.95
N LEU A 171 -18.41 6.75 8.28
CA LEU A 171 -18.42 6.46 6.86
C LEU A 171 -18.67 4.98 6.52
N ARG A 172 -18.55 4.06 7.48
CA ARG A 172 -18.76 2.62 7.27
C ARG A 172 -20.22 2.26 6.98
N ASP A 173 -21.15 2.93 7.64
CA ASP A 173 -22.59 2.66 7.47
C ASP A 173 -23.12 3.00 6.06
N ARG A 174 -22.35 3.77 5.28
CA ARG A 174 -22.71 4.17 3.90
C ARG A 174 -22.15 3.25 2.82
N LEU A 175 -21.12 2.46 3.15
CA LEU A 175 -20.48 1.51 2.23
C LEU A 175 -20.92 0.08 2.59
N LYS A 176 -22.12 -0.30 2.16
CA LYS A 176 -22.49 -1.74 2.19
C LYS A 176 -21.69 -2.45 1.09
N PRO A 177 -20.84 -3.44 1.43
CA PRO A 177 -20.13 -4.21 0.43
C PRO A 177 -21.12 -4.88 -0.51
N LYS A 178 -20.90 -4.75 -1.81
CA LYS A 178 -21.78 -5.37 -2.83
C LYS A 178 -21.44 -6.83 -3.09
N ASP A 179 -20.27 -7.30 -2.64
CA ASP A 179 -19.76 -8.62 -2.92
C ASP A 179 -19.25 -9.34 -1.66
N ALA A 180 -19.39 -10.68 -1.64
CA ALA A 180 -18.99 -11.54 -0.52
C ALA A 180 -17.47 -11.46 -0.20
N THR A 181 -16.62 -11.15 -1.18
CA THR A 181 -15.18 -10.99 -1.02
C THR A 181 -14.83 -9.78 -0.14
N MET A 182 -15.57 -8.69 -0.31
CA MET A 182 -15.43 -7.48 0.52
C MET A 182 -15.84 -7.74 1.97
N GLN A 183 -16.80 -8.64 2.20
CA GLN A 183 -17.23 -9.00 3.55
C GLN A 183 -16.11 -9.72 4.30
N VAL A 184 -15.36 -10.62 3.65
CA VAL A 184 -14.23 -11.32 4.27
C VAL A 184 -13.13 -10.35 4.69
N TYR A 185 -12.81 -9.35 3.84
CA TYR A 185 -11.86 -8.31 4.19
C TYR A 185 -12.35 -7.44 5.35
N MET A 186 -13.63 -7.04 5.32
CA MET A 186 -14.24 -6.26 6.40
C MET A 186 -14.25 -7.04 7.71
N ASP A 187 -14.59 -8.33 7.70
CA ASP A 187 -14.61 -9.19 8.88
C ASP A 187 -13.21 -9.45 9.44
N THR A 188 -12.19 -9.50 8.59
CA THR A 188 -10.78 -9.62 9.00
C THR A 188 -10.30 -8.34 9.67
N TYR A 189 -10.76 -7.18 9.21
CA TYR A 189 -10.44 -5.87 9.80
C TYR A 189 -11.37 -5.48 10.96
N ASP A 190 -12.59 -6.02 11.03
CA ASP A 190 -13.54 -5.80 12.15
C ASP A 190 -13.07 -6.46 13.46
N SER A 191 -12.15 -7.43 13.40
CA SER A 191 -11.46 -7.91 14.61
C SER A 191 -10.60 -6.81 15.27
N PHE A 192 -10.43 -5.68 14.60
CA PHE A 192 -9.73 -4.48 15.06
C PHE A 192 -10.63 -3.46 15.74
N ASP A 193 -11.94 -3.57 15.59
CA ASP A 193 -12.86 -2.55 16.05
C ASP A 193 -13.39 -2.86 17.43
N SER A 194 -12.71 -2.30 18.45
CA SER A 194 -13.30 -2.06 19.77
C SER A 194 -14.33 -0.92 19.74
N CYS A 195 -14.85 -0.54 18.58
CA CYS A 195 -15.96 0.42 18.45
C CYS A 195 -17.29 -0.10 18.99
N ARG A 196 -17.29 -1.21 19.73
CA ARG A 196 -18.55 -1.75 20.30
C ARG A 196 -18.96 -1.14 21.65
N ASP A 197 -18.06 -0.56 22.39
CA ASP A 197 -18.41 0.09 23.66
C ASP A 197 -17.44 1.26 23.86
N GLY A 198 -18.00 2.44 24.11
CA GLY A 198 -17.34 3.73 24.17
C GLY A 198 -16.32 3.90 25.31
N ASP A 199 -15.27 3.10 25.33
CA ASP A 199 -14.17 3.21 26.26
C ASP A 199 -12.85 3.45 25.53
N ASP A 200 -12.07 4.33 26.09
CA ASP A 200 -10.81 4.91 25.64
C ASP A 200 -9.88 3.97 24.85
N ILE A 201 -9.56 4.33 23.61
CA ILE A 201 -8.55 3.66 22.79
C ILE A 201 -7.18 3.99 23.37
N ILE A 202 -6.61 3.07 24.15
CA ILE A 202 -5.18 3.04 24.42
C ILE A 202 -4.56 2.21 23.29
N LEU A 203 -3.90 2.89 22.36
CA LEU A 203 -3.04 2.24 21.35
C LEU A 203 -1.77 1.76 22.06
N PRO A 204 -1.34 0.52 21.82
CA PRO A 204 -0.03 0.05 22.25
C PRO A 204 1.09 0.65 21.40
#